data_b2a14355b0069a69eac86628d225c0e1
#
_entry.id   b2a14355b0069a69eac86628d225c0e1
#
_cell.length_a   1.000
_cell.length_b   1.000
_cell.length_c   1.000
_cell.angle_alpha   90.00
_cell.angle_beta   90.00
_cell.angle_gamma   90.00
#
_symmetry.space_group_name_H-M   'P 1'
#
loop_
_entity.id
_entity.type
_entity.pdbx_description
1 polymer ?
#
loop_
_entity_poly.entity_id
_entity_poly.type
_entity_poly.pdbx_seq_one_letter_code
_entity_poly.pdbx_strand_id
1 'polypeptide(L)'
;MYFEVFKFIVIFAGYELNPLKQVKYKTIYKMRKVSLALLLCLLCLAGMAQGQKALDLKDITSGRFRPENIQGVIPTPDGEHYTQMNADGTQIIKYSFRTGEKVEVIFDVNQARECDFKNFDSYQFSPDGDKLLIATKTTPIYRHSYTAVHYIYPLKRNDKGVTTNNIIERLSDGGPQQVPVFSPDGTMIAFVRNNNIFLVKLLYGNS
;
A
#
# COMPACT_ATOMS: atom_id res chain seq x y z
N MET A 1 23.27 36.63 34.47
CA MET A 1 22.46 37.75 33.98
C MET A 1 21.36 38.15 34.96
N TYR A 2 20.52 37.25 35.46
CA TYR A 2 19.43 37.55 36.41
C TYR A 2 19.90 38.06 37.78
N PHE A 3 21.08 37.67 38.26
CA PHE A 3 21.61 38.11 39.57
C PHE A 3 22.08 39.56 39.56
N GLU A 4 22.66 40.02 38.48
CA GLU A 4 23.09 41.41 38.34
C GLU A 4 21.87 42.34 38.17
N VAL A 5 20.81 41.88 37.47
CA VAL A 5 19.55 42.61 37.37
C VAL A 5 18.86 42.73 38.73
N PHE A 6 18.85 41.67 39.53
CA PHE A 6 18.27 41.70 40.90
C PHE A 6 19.07 42.61 41.84
N LYS A 7 20.40 42.64 41.70
CA LYS A 7 21.26 43.54 42.46
C LYS A 7 21.01 45.00 42.08
N PHE A 8 20.76 45.28 40.80
CA PHE A 8 20.41 46.62 40.30
C PHE A 8 19.06 47.09 40.84
N ILE A 9 18.06 46.22 40.88
CA ILE A 9 16.72 46.54 41.41
C ILE A 9 16.75 46.81 42.92
N VAL A 10 17.54 46.06 43.69
CA VAL A 10 17.65 46.24 45.15
C VAL A 10 18.43 47.50 45.51
N ILE A 11 19.46 47.86 44.73
CA ILE A 11 20.21 49.12 44.93
C ILE A 11 19.34 50.32 44.55
N PHE A 12 18.50 50.22 43.55
CA PHE A 12 17.58 51.29 43.14
C PHE A 12 16.45 51.52 44.17
N ALA A 13 16.12 50.50 44.98
CA ALA A 13 15.12 50.58 46.03
C ALA A 13 15.67 51.07 47.38
N GLY A 14 16.95 51.49 47.44
CA GLY A 14 17.54 52.06 48.65
C GLY A 14 17.76 51.07 49.80
N TYR A 15 17.70 49.78 49.57
CA TYR A 15 17.98 48.76 50.59
C TYR A 15 19.40 48.22 50.47
N GLU A 16 20.29 48.62 51.38
CA GLU A 16 21.57 47.95 51.56
C GLU A 16 21.36 46.54 52.11
N LEU A 17 21.61 45.53 51.33
CA LEU A 17 21.60 44.15 51.75
C LEU A 17 22.82 43.86 52.63
N ASN A 18 22.58 43.54 53.93
CA ASN A 18 23.59 43.07 54.87
C ASN A 18 24.51 42.03 54.19
N PRO A 19 25.85 42.14 54.25
CA PRO A 19 26.83 41.27 53.55
C PRO A 19 26.61 39.79 53.85
N LEU A 20 26.11 39.42 54.98
CA LEU A 20 25.76 38.03 55.34
C LEU A 20 24.57 37.49 54.50
N LYS A 21 23.61 38.34 54.16
CA LYS A 21 22.49 37.97 53.23
C LYS A 21 22.98 37.79 51.78
N GLN A 22 23.90 38.62 51.32
CA GLN A 22 24.47 38.50 49.97
C GLN A 22 25.23 37.19 49.78
N VAL A 23 26.01 36.74 50.78
CA VAL A 23 26.69 35.42 50.69
C VAL A 23 25.70 34.30 50.69
N LYS A 24 24.64 34.36 51.49
CA LYS A 24 23.59 33.33 51.52
C LYS A 24 22.86 33.21 50.19
N TYR A 25 22.52 34.32 49.56
CA TYR A 25 21.88 34.32 48.21
C TYR A 25 22.79 33.76 47.10
N LYS A 26 24.09 34.14 47.11
CA LYS A 26 25.07 33.58 46.15
C LYS A 26 25.20 32.06 46.29
N THR A 27 25.25 31.57 47.55
CA THR A 27 25.35 30.12 47.81
C THR A 27 24.09 29.38 47.38
N ILE A 28 22.90 29.89 47.66
CA ILE A 28 21.62 29.30 47.24
C ILE A 28 21.51 29.27 45.73
N TYR A 29 21.91 30.33 45.02
CA TYR A 29 21.88 30.39 43.55
C TYR A 29 22.86 29.42 42.93
N LYS A 30 24.06 29.26 43.48
CA LYS A 30 25.05 28.28 43.07
C LYS A 30 24.54 26.84 43.26
N MET A 31 23.94 26.56 44.41
CA MET A 31 23.32 25.25 44.69
C MET A 31 22.15 24.93 43.75
N ARG A 32 21.29 25.90 43.43
CA ARG A 32 20.20 25.73 42.45
C ARG A 32 20.71 25.42 41.05
N LYS A 33 21.78 26.05 40.57
CA LYS A 33 22.41 25.73 39.26
C LYS A 33 23.01 24.34 39.26
N VAL A 34 23.68 23.91 40.32
CA VAL A 34 24.24 22.57 40.45
C VAL A 34 23.11 21.52 40.48
N SER A 35 22.05 21.78 41.23
CA SER A 35 20.89 20.90 41.32
C SER A 35 20.18 20.78 39.97
N LEU A 36 20.02 21.87 39.24
CA LEU A 36 19.43 21.87 37.88
C LEU A 36 20.29 21.10 36.86
N ALA A 37 21.62 21.28 36.94
CA ALA A 37 22.56 20.55 36.09
C ALA A 37 22.55 19.06 36.41
N LEU A 38 22.49 18.67 37.69
CA LEU A 38 22.37 17.27 38.10
C LEU A 38 21.06 16.64 37.64
N LEU A 39 19.94 17.36 37.74
CA LEU A 39 18.64 16.92 37.24
C LEU A 39 18.65 16.72 35.72
N LEU A 40 19.30 17.63 34.97
CA LEU A 40 19.45 17.51 33.52
C LEU A 40 20.32 16.30 33.16
N CYS A 41 21.42 16.04 33.85
CA CYS A 41 22.24 14.86 33.68
C CYS A 41 21.48 13.55 33.95
N LEU A 42 20.67 13.52 35.03
CA LEU A 42 19.83 12.38 35.37
C LEU A 42 18.77 12.10 34.28
N LEU A 43 18.17 13.15 33.72
CA LEU A 43 17.24 13.02 32.58
C LEU A 43 17.91 12.49 31.31
N CYS A 44 19.15 12.93 31.03
CA CYS A 44 19.91 12.40 29.88
C CYS A 44 20.30 10.92 30.08
N LEU A 45 20.66 10.51 31.31
CA LEU A 45 20.97 9.11 31.62
C LEU A 45 19.74 8.21 31.55
N ALA A 46 18.56 8.70 31.93
CA ALA A 46 17.29 7.98 31.78
C ALA A 46 16.89 7.77 30.30
N GLY A 47 17.22 8.74 29.44
CA GLY A 47 16.99 8.61 27.98
C GLY A 47 17.91 7.57 27.30
N MET A 48 19.09 7.29 27.86
CA MET A 48 20.01 6.29 27.32
C MET A 48 19.71 4.85 27.79
N ALA A 49 18.82 4.70 28.78
CA ALA A 49 18.44 3.39 29.32
C ALA A 49 17.32 2.70 28.51
N GLN A 50 16.91 3.22 27.35
CA GLN A 50 16.10 2.46 26.39
C GLN A 50 16.99 1.38 25.80
N GLY A 51 17.06 0.24 26.49
CA GLY A 51 17.79 -0.94 26.05
C GLY A 51 17.40 -1.29 24.63
N GLN A 52 18.36 -1.21 23.71
CA GLN A 52 18.21 -1.79 22.38
C GLN A 52 17.89 -3.26 22.61
N LYS A 53 16.66 -3.64 22.30
CA LYS A 53 16.26 -5.05 22.37
C LYS A 53 17.13 -5.82 21.40
N ALA A 54 18.02 -6.66 21.91
CA ALA A 54 18.84 -7.52 21.06
C ALA A 54 17.93 -8.38 20.18
N LEU A 55 18.29 -8.50 18.92
CA LEU A 55 17.59 -9.38 17.98
C LEU A 55 17.74 -10.83 18.46
N ASP A 56 16.64 -11.47 18.81
CA ASP A 56 16.58 -12.87 19.16
C ASP A 56 16.25 -13.71 17.90
N LEU A 57 16.83 -14.89 17.78
CA LEU A 57 16.54 -15.84 16.71
C LEU A 57 15.03 -16.14 16.62
N LYS A 58 14.36 -16.21 17.74
CA LYS A 58 12.90 -16.38 17.82
C LYS A 58 12.13 -15.22 17.19
N ASP A 59 12.56 -13.98 17.38
CA ASP A 59 11.94 -12.81 16.77
C ASP A 59 12.07 -12.85 15.23
N ILE A 60 13.22 -13.36 14.72
CA ILE A 60 13.47 -13.50 13.28
C ILE A 60 12.61 -14.60 12.67
N THR A 61 12.55 -15.76 13.32
CA THR A 61 11.83 -16.94 12.80
C THR A 61 10.32 -16.86 12.97
N SER A 62 9.82 -16.08 13.94
CA SER A 62 8.39 -15.88 14.19
C SER A 62 7.67 -15.07 13.10
N GLY A 63 8.41 -14.49 12.14
CA GLY A 63 7.83 -13.61 11.12
C GLY A 63 7.50 -12.20 11.61
N ARG A 64 7.93 -11.81 12.83
CA ARG A 64 7.71 -10.48 13.42
C ARG A 64 8.22 -9.32 12.53
N PHE A 65 9.26 -9.57 11.77
CA PHE A 65 9.87 -8.60 10.86
C PHE A 65 9.46 -8.80 9.40
N ARG A 66 8.39 -9.57 9.14
CA ARG A 66 7.88 -9.66 7.77
C ARG A 66 7.33 -8.28 7.37
N PRO A 67 7.81 -7.71 6.26
CA PRO A 67 7.24 -6.47 5.75
C PRO A 67 5.79 -6.73 5.32
N GLU A 68 4.92 -5.77 5.56
CA GLU A 68 3.62 -5.74 4.91
C GLU A 68 3.85 -5.42 3.43
N ASN A 69 3.53 -6.38 2.58
CA ASN A 69 3.66 -6.21 1.14
C ASN A 69 2.31 -5.81 0.55
N ILE A 70 2.30 -4.74 -0.19
CA ILE A 70 1.17 -4.42 -1.08
C ILE A 70 1.31 -5.34 -2.29
N GLN A 71 0.40 -6.32 -2.42
CA GLN A 71 0.42 -7.28 -3.52
C GLN A 71 -0.65 -6.93 -4.56
N GLY A 72 -0.38 -7.30 -5.83
CA GLY A 72 -1.38 -7.26 -6.87
C GLY A 72 -1.80 -5.87 -7.34
N VAL A 73 -0.96 -4.86 -7.15
CA VAL A 73 -1.21 -3.50 -7.68
C VAL A 73 -0.93 -3.47 -9.17
N ILE A 74 -1.95 -3.20 -9.97
CA ILE A 74 -1.85 -3.01 -11.43
C ILE A 74 -2.20 -1.56 -11.74
N PRO A 75 -1.27 -0.74 -12.26
CA PRO A 75 -1.56 0.64 -12.64
C PRO A 75 -2.55 0.66 -13.81
N THR A 76 -3.44 1.64 -13.81
CA THR A 76 -4.32 1.91 -14.95
C THR A 76 -3.62 2.81 -15.97
N PRO A 77 -4.00 2.77 -17.27
CA PRO A 77 -3.36 3.56 -18.32
C PRO A 77 -3.43 5.08 -18.10
N ASP A 78 -4.35 5.55 -17.27
CA ASP A 78 -4.51 6.97 -16.96
C ASP A 78 -3.37 7.54 -16.08
N GLY A 79 -2.56 6.69 -15.45
CA GLY A 79 -1.46 7.09 -14.56
C GLY A 79 -1.88 7.69 -13.22
N GLU A 80 -3.16 7.85 -12.97
CA GLU A 80 -3.71 8.45 -11.74
C GLU A 80 -4.27 7.41 -10.77
N HIS A 81 -4.54 6.20 -11.28
CA HIS A 81 -5.19 5.14 -10.53
C HIS A 81 -4.45 3.82 -10.64
N TYR A 82 -4.75 2.95 -9.71
CA TYR A 82 -4.35 1.54 -9.75
C TYR A 82 -5.54 0.65 -9.42
N THR A 83 -5.44 -0.59 -9.81
CA THR A 83 -6.42 -1.62 -9.47
C THR A 83 -5.80 -2.69 -8.61
N GLN A 84 -6.63 -3.30 -7.78
CA GLN A 84 -6.25 -4.39 -6.91
C GLN A 84 -7.40 -5.37 -6.77
N MET A 85 -7.09 -6.64 -6.72
CA MET A 85 -8.04 -7.70 -6.37
C MET A 85 -8.30 -7.67 -4.87
N ASN A 86 -9.56 -7.87 -4.45
CA ASN A 86 -9.87 -8.05 -3.03
C ASN A 86 -9.34 -9.39 -2.50
N ALA A 87 -9.30 -9.53 -1.18
CA ALA A 87 -8.73 -10.71 -0.51
C ALA A 87 -9.45 -12.03 -0.89
N ASP A 88 -10.75 -11.96 -1.22
CA ASP A 88 -11.58 -13.12 -1.56
C ASP A 88 -11.47 -13.52 -3.04
N GLY A 89 -10.77 -12.73 -3.87
CA GLY A 89 -10.68 -12.97 -5.31
C GLY A 89 -12.02 -12.81 -6.05
N THR A 90 -12.91 -11.94 -5.57
CA THR A 90 -14.25 -11.76 -6.14
C THR A 90 -14.45 -10.41 -6.81
N GLN A 91 -13.62 -9.43 -6.49
CA GLN A 91 -13.73 -8.06 -7.00
C GLN A 91 -12.40 -7.51 -7.47
N ILE A 92 -12.43 -6.69 -8.52
CA ILE A 92 -11.34 -5.80 -8.92
C ILE A 92 -11.75 -4.39 -8.57
N ILE A 93 -10.98 -3.73 -7.72
CA ILE A 93 -11.29 -2.43 -7.17
C ILE A 93 -10.25 -1.42 -7.67
N LYS A 94 -10.72 -0.27 -8.14
CA LYS A 94 -9.90 0.86 -8.56
C LYS A 94 -9.68 1.82 -7.40
N TYR A 95 -8.44 2.25 -7.21
CA TYR A 95 -8.00 3.17 -6.17
C TYR A 95 -7.26 4.36 -6.79
N SER A 96 -7.28 5.49 -6.12
CA SER A 96 -6.50 6.65 -6.50
C SER A 96 -5.07 6.54 -5.93
N PHE A 97 -4.03 6.75 -6.76
CA PHE A 97 -2.65 6.87 -6.27
C PHE A 97 -2.46 8.08 -5.33
N ARG A 98 -3.25 9.12 -5.53
CA ARG A 98 -3.11 10.36 -4.77
C ARG A 98 -3.62 10.24 -3.35
N THR A 99 -4.77 9.58 -3.14
CA THR A 99 -5.43 9.51 -1.84
C THR A 99 -5.39 8.12 -1.20
N GLY A 100 -5.13 7.07 -1.99
CA GLY A 100 -5.27 5.68 -1.56
C GLY A 100 -6.73 5.24 -1.39
N GLU A 101 -7.70 6.10 -1.70
CA GLU A 101 -9.12 5.80 -1.53
C GLU A 101 -9.67 4.99 -2.68
N LYS A 102 -10.67 4.17 -2.36
CA LYS A 102 -11.44 3.42 -3.34
C LYS A 102 -12.25 4.39 -4.22
N VAL A 103 -12.10 4.26 -5.53
CA VAL A 103 -12.85 5.03 -6.52
C VAL A 103 -14.08 4.27 -6.98
N GLU A 104 -13.89 3.03 -7.45
CA GLU A 104 -14.99 2.21 -7.99
C GLU A 104 -14.65 0.72 -7.99
N VAL A 105 -15.67 -0.13 -8.14
CA VAL A 105 -15.51 -1.55 -8.46
C VAL A 105 -15.60 -1.72 -9.98
N ILE A 106 -14.52 -2.20 -10.58
CA ILE A 106 -14.44 -2.40 -12.05
C ILE A 106 -15.10 -3.71 -12.43
N PHE A 107 -14.91 -4.75 -11.63
CA PHE A 107 -15.44 -6.09 -11.85
C PHE A 107 -15.89 -6.70 -10.53
N ASP A 108 -17.03 -7.39 -10.56
CA ASP A 108 -17.57 -8.15 -9.43
C ASP A 108 -18.18 -9.46 -9.97
N VAL A 109 -17.68 -10.59 -9.48
CA VAL A 109 -18.17 -11.92 -9.84
C VAL A 109 -19.68 -12.06 -9.66
N ASN A 110 -20.23 -11.45 -8.60
CA ASN A 110 -21.65 -11.53 -8.27
C ASN A 110 -22.55 -10.70 -9.19
N GLN A 111 -21.97 -9.74 -9.91
CA GLN A 111 -22.70 -8.86 -10.83
C GLN A 111 -22.46 -9.24 -12.30
N ALA A 112 -21.41 -10.01 -12.58
CA ALA A 112 -21.11 -10.47 -13.93
C ALA A 112 -22.13 -11.52 -14.35
N ARG A 113 -22.68 -11.33 -15.56
CA ARG A 113 -23.62 -12.29 -16.16
C ARG A 113 -22.83 -13.41 -16.83
N GLU A 114 -23.40 -14.61 -16.84
CA GLU A 114 -22.80 -15.83 -17.42
C GLU A 114 -21.48 -16.24 -16.74
N CYS A 115 -21.29 -15.82 -15.48
CA CYS A 115 -20.14 -16.16 -14.70
C CYS A 115 -20.31 -17.56 -14.08
N ASP A 116 -19.43 -18.51 -14.44
CA ASP A 116 -19.46 -19.89 -13.94
C ASP A 116 -18.40 -20.18 -12.87
N PHE A 117 -17.77 -19.15 -12.32
CA PHE A 117 -16.81 -19.26 -11.24
C PHE A 117 -17.18 -18.34 -10.05
N LYS A 118 -16.66 -18.67 -8.86
CA LYS A 118 -16.93 -17.92 -7.63
C LYS A 118 -15.83 -16.94 -7.25
N ASN A 119 -14.62 -17.22 -7.69
CA ASN A 119 -13.43 -16.40 -7.45
C ASN A 119 -12.45 -16.57 -8.60
N PHE A 120 -11.53 -15.64 -8.72
CA PHE A 120 -10.48 -15.64 -9.74
C PHE A 120 -9.11 -15.47 -9.08
N ASP A 121 -8.06 -15.87 -9.79
CA ASP A 121 -6.70 -15.94 -9.26
C ASP A 121 -5.85 -14.73 -9.70
N SER A 122 -6.10 -14.20 -10.89
CA SER A 122 -5.40 -13.04 -11.45
C SER A 122 -6.18 -12.40 -12.59
N TYR A 123 -5.76 -11.21 -12.99
CA TYR A 123 -6.33 -10.50 -14.13
C TYR A 123 -5.27 -9.63 -14.81
N GLN A 124 -5.53 -9.27 -16.05
CA GLN A 124 -4.75 -8.28 -16.79
C GLN A 124 -5.67 -7.45 -17.68
N PHE A 125 -5.28 -6.20 -17.94
CA PHE A 125 -5.96 -5.34 -18.90
C PHE A 125 -5.50 -5.66 -20.32
N SER A 126 -6.41 -5.48 -21.27
CA SER A 126 -6.01 -5.38 -22.67
C SER A 126 -5.21 -4.09 -22.92
N PRO A 127 -4.36 -4.03 -23.97
CA PRO A 127 -3.56 -2.83 -24.25
C PRO A 127 -4.38 -1.57 -24.48
N ASP A 128 -5.59 -1.69 -25.01
CA ASP A 128 -6.55 -0.61 -25.22
C ASP A 128 -7.29 -0.19 -23.91
N GLY A 129 -7.15 -0.97 -22.82
CA GLY A 129 -7.83 -0.75 -21.54
C GLY A 129 -9.32 -1.07 -21.53
N ASP A 130 -9.87 -1.58 -22.64
CA ASP A 130 -11.30 -1.83 -22.82
C ASP A 130 -11.78 -3.20 -22.36
N LYS A 131 -10.85 -4.10 -21.99
CA LYS A 131 -11.16 -5.48 -21.64
C LYS A 131 -10.29 -5.95 -20.46
N LEU A 132 -10.82 -6.89 -19.70
CA LEU A 132 -10.08 -7.68 -18.73
C LEU A 132 -9.96 -9.13 -19.23
N LEU A 133 -8.78 -9.68 -19.08
CA LEU A 133 -8.55 -11.12 -19.16
C LEU A 133 -8.39 -11.64 -17.73
N ILE A 134 -9.30 -12.48 -17.30
CA ILE A 134 -9.42 -12.99 -15.93
C ILE A 134 -9.01 -14.46 -15.93
N ALA A 135 -8.09 -14.85 -15.04
CA ALA A 135 -7.63 -16.21 -14.88
C ALA A 135 -8.27 -16.87 -13.64
N THR A 136 -8.75 -18.09 -13.82
CA THR A 136 -9.34 -18.91 -12.77
C THR A 136 -8.78 -20.33 -12.81
N LYS A 137 -8.92 -21.07 -11.71
CA LYS A 137 -8.50 -22.48 -11.63
C LYS A 137 -7.04 -22.66 -12.04
N THR A 138 -6.19 -21.76 -11.57
CA THR A 138 -4.76 -21.76 -11.86
C THR A 138 -4.09 -22.99 -11.28
N THR A 139 -3.42 -23.76 -12.13
CA THR A 139 -2.63 -24.93 -11.73
C THR A 139 -1.18 -24.68 -12.09
N PRO A 140 -0.27 -24.58 -11.10
CA PRO A 140 1.14 -24.37 -11.37
C PRO A 140 1.76 -25.60 -12.05
N ILE A 141 2.61 -25.36 -13.06
CA ILE A 141 3.41 -26.40 -13.73
C ILE A 141 4.83 -26.34 -13.18
N TYR A 142 5.39 -25.13 -13.15
CA TYR A 142 6.72 -24.87 -12.66
C TYR A 142 6.79 -23.45 -12.07
N ARG A 143 7.94 -22.97 -11.62
CA ARG A 143 8.10 -21.69 -10.88
C ARG A 143 7.34 -20.50 -11.47
N HIS A 144 7.32 -20.35 -12.77
CA HIS A 144 6.70 -19.22 -13.47
C HIS A 144 5.70 -19.65 -14.57
N SER A 145 5.43 -20.94 -14.68
CA SER A 145 4.49 -21.48 -15.66
C SER A 145 3.30 -22.13 -14.98
N TYR A 146 2.14 -21.91 -15.54
CA TYR A 146 0.87 -22.43 -15.05
C TYR A 146 -0.11 -22.64 -16.20
N THR A 147 -1.13 -23.45 -15.95
CA THR A 147 -2.35 -23.49 -16.74
C THR A 147 -3.47 -22.82 -15.98
N ALA A 148 -4.36 -22.15 -16.69
CA ALA A 148 -5.57 -21.57 -16.11
C ALA A 148 -6.72 -21.56 -17.13
N VAL A 149 -7.95 -21.44 -16.64
CA VAL A 149 -9.10 -21.15 -17.49
C VAL A 149 -9.26 -19.64 -17.54
N HIS A 150 -9.23 -19.08 -18.75
CA HIS A 150 -9.30 -17.64 -18.94
C HIS A 150 -10.66 -17.19 -19.44
N TYR A 151 -11.05 -16.02 -19.00
CA TYR A 151 -12.30 -15.35 -19.37
C TYR A 151 -12.02 -13.92 -19.80
N ILE A 152 -12.87 -13.40 -20.66
CA ILE A 152 -12.82 -12.03 -21.15
C ILE A 152 -14.03 -11.29 -20.63
N TYR A 153 -13.78 -10.12 -20.06
CA TYR A 153 -14.81 -9.23 -19.57
C TYR A 153 -14.65 -7.84 -20.21
N PRO A 154 -15.66 -7.33 -20.94
CA PRO A 154 -15.61 -6.01 -21.54
C PRO A 154 -15.79 -4.92 -20.50
N LEU A 155 -14.95 -3.87 -20.56
CA LEU A 155 -15.00 -2.70 -19.68
C LEU A 155 -15.68 -1.49 -20.36
N LYS A 156 -16.09 -1.60 -21.63
CA LYS A 156 -16.73 -0.48 -22.33
C LYS A 156 -17.93 0.03 -21.56
N ARG A 157 -17.92 1.32 -21.32
CA ARG A 157 -18.99 2.05 -20.65
C ARG A 157 -19.75 2.90 -21.66
N ASN A 158 -21.05 3.03 -21.46
CA ASN A 158 -21.85 4.02 -22.19
C ASN A 158 -21.51 5.45 -21.70
N ASP A 159 -22.04 6.47 -22.37
CA ASP A 159 -21.89 7.89 -22.01
C ASP A 159 -22.31 8.21 -20.57
N LYS A 160 -23.06 7.32 -19.92
CA LYS A 160 -23.48 7.44 -18.51
C LYS A 160 -22.54 6.70 -17.53
N GLY A 161 -21.41 6.17 -18.00
CA GLY A 161 -20.44 5.44 -17.19
C GLY A 161 -20.88 4.03 -16.76
N VAL A 162 -21.95 3.51 -17.31
CA VAL A 162 -22.44 2.15 -17.03
C VAL A 162 -21.83 1.17 -18.02
N THR A 163 -21.29 0.04 -17.56
CA THR A 163 -20.79 -1.02 -18.40
C THR A 163 -21.92 -1.51 -19.32
N THR A 164 -21.71 -1.43 -20.63
CA THR A 164 -22.75 -1.71 -21.63
C THR A 164 -23.10 -3.18 -21.74
N ASN A 165 -22.15 -4.04 -21.34
CA ASN A 165 -22.35 -5.49 -21.38
C ASN A 165 -21.59 -6.14 -20.20
N ASN A 166 -22.31 -6.66 -19.21
CA ASN A 166 -21.77 -7.33 -18.04
C ASN A 166 -21.56 -8.84 -18.28
N ILE A 167 -21.56 -9.28 -19.52
CA ILE A 167 -21.37 -10.69 -19.85
C ILE A 167 -19.87 -11.00 -19.82
N ILE A 168 -19.52 -12.04 -19.08
CA ILE A 168 -18.17 -12.59 -19.09
C ILE A 168 -18.15 -13.84 -19.98
N GLU A 169 -17.19 -13.91 -20.87
CA GLU A 169 -17.09 -15.02 -21.82
C GLU A 169 -15.80 -15.82 -21.61
N ARG A 170 -15.91 -17.13 -21.75
CA ARG A 170 -14.76 -18.00 -21.70
C ARG A 170 -13.88 -17.79 -22.95
N LEU A 171 -12.58 -17.66 -22.76
CA LEU A 171 -11.62 -17.49 -23.88
C LEU A 171 -11.67 -18.68 -24.87
N SER A 172 -11.86 -19.89 -24.34
CA SER A 172 -11.92 -21.12 -25.16
C SER A 172 -12.52 -22.27 -24.36
N ASP A 173 -13.39 -23.07 -25.02
CA ASP A 173 -14.03 -24.25 -24.41
C ASP A 173 -13.13 -25.48 -24.34
N GLY A 174 -12.00 -25.49 -25.01
CA GLY A 174 -11.11 -26.65 -25.12
C GLY A 174 -10.23 -26.95 -23.92
N GLY A 175 -10.50 -26.37 -22.76
CA GLY A 175 -9.74 -26.58 -21.49
C GLY A 175 -8.75 -25.47 -21.16
N PRO A 176 -7.90 -25.69 -20.13
CA PRO A 176 -6.98 -24.68 -19.65
C PRO A 176 -5.96 -24.20 -20.68
N GLN A 177 -5.54 -22.97 -20.57
CA GLN A 177 -4.59 -22.31 -21.46
C GLN A 177 -3.31 -21.94 -20.70
N GLN A 178 -2.21 -21.79 -21.43
CA GLN A 178 -0.93 -21.27 -20.97
C GLN A 178 -0.58 -19.98 -21.70
N VAL A 179 0.03 -19.03 -20.98
CA VAL A 179 0.64 -17.82 -21.54
C VAL A 179 -0.29 -17.08 -22.51
N PRO A 180 -1.51 -16.69 -22.12
CA PRO A 180 -2.35 -15.89 -22.97
C PRO A 180 -1.74 -14.48 -23.13
N VAL A 181 -1.68 -14.00 -24.37
CA VAL A 181 -1.13 -12.70 -24.73
C VAL A 181 -2.08 -11.96 -25.66
N PHE A 182 -2.43 -10.73 -25.32
CA PHE A 182 -3.18 -9.87 -26.23
C PHE A 182 -2.32 -9.44 -27.44
N SER A 183 -2.95 -9.27 -28.58
CA SER A 183 -2.37 -8.50 -29.68
C SER A 183 -2.21 -7.02 -29.26
N PRO A 184 -1.26 -6.27 -29.84
CA PRO A 184 -1.02 -4.86 -29.47
C PRO A 184 -2.25 -3.96 -29.63
N ASP A 185 -3.16 -4.29 -30.52
CA ASP A 185 -4.42 -3.59 -30.77
C ASP A 185 -5.59 -4.08 -29.88
N GLY A 186 -5.34 -5.06 -29.00
CA GLY A 186 -6.35 -5.62 -28.09
C GLY A 186 -7.47 -6.41 -28.80
N THR A 187 -7.34 -6.71 -30.09
CA THR A 187 -8.39 -7.38 -30.89
C THR A 187 -8.29 -8.90 -30.91
N MET A 188 -7.14 -9.45 -30.53
CA MET A 188 -6.88 -10.88 -30.52
C MET A 188 -6.15 -11.32 -29.27
N ILE A 189 -6.27 -12.62 -28.93
CA ILE A 189 -5.47 -13.29 -27.91
C ILE A 189 -4.85 -14.54 -28.50
N ALA A 190 -3.53 -14.65 -28.34
CA ALA A 190 -2.80 -15.89 -28.58
C ALA A 190 -2.57 -16.63 -27.28
N PHE A 191 -2.68 -17.95 -27.28
CA PHE A 191 -2.35 -18.78 -26.10
C PHE A 191 -1.84 -20.15 -26.54
N VAL A 192 -1.20 -20.86 -25.59
CA VAL A 192 -0.71 -22.22 -25.80
C VAL A 192 -1.62 -23.22 -25.08
N ARG A 193 -1.90 -24.32 -25.74
CA ARG A 193 -2.60 -25.48 -25.20
C ARG A 193 -2.15 -26.75 -25.93
N ASN A 194 -1.82 -27.79 -25.16
CA ASN A 194 -1.37 -29.09 -25.72
C ASN A 194 -0.22 -28.92 -26.73
N ASN A 195 0.77 -28.10 -26.40
CA ASN A 195 1.94 -27.78 -27.24
C ASN A 195 1.60 -27.12 -28.61
N ASN A 196 0.39 -26.61 -28.78
CA ASN A 196 -0.02 -25.88 -29.97
C ASN A 196 -0.36 -24.43 -29.61
N ILE A 197 -0.18 -23.53 -30.57
CA ILE A 197 -0.57 -22.12 -30.46
C ILE A 197 -1.97 -21.94 -31.04
N PHE A 198 -2.82 -21.30 -30.30
CA PHE A 198 -4.18 -20.93 -30.69
C PHE A 198 -4.30 -19.41 -30.76
N LEU A 199 -5.11 -18.94 -31.70
CA LEU A 199 -5.43 -17.52 -31.84
C LEU A 199 -6.94 -17.36 -31.81
N VAL A 200 -7.42 -16.48 -30.94
CA VAL A 200 -8.83 -16.12 -30.82
C VAL A 200 -8.99 -14.66 -31.18
N LYS A 201 -9.86 -14.36 -32.12
CA LYS A 201 -10.28 -13.01 -32.47
C LYS A 201 -11.42 -12.58 -31.55
N LEU A 202 -11.25 -11.43 -30.91
CA LEU A 202 -12.25 -10.86 -30.02
C LEU A 202 -13.19 -9.99 -30.83
N LEU A 203 -14.46 -10.40 -30.93
CA LEU A 203 -15.48 -9.71 -31.75
C LEU A 203 -16.14 -8.55 -31.03
N TYR A 204 -15.53 -8.06 -29.92
CA TYR A 204 -16.10 -6.97 -29.11
C TYR A 204 -15.77 -5.61 -29.71
N GLY A 205 -16.81 -4.93 -30.17
CA GLY A 205 -16.81 -3.49 -30.29
C GLY A 205 -16.38 -2.91 -31.65
N ASN A 206 -16.94 -3.39 -32.73
CA ASN A 206 -17.09 -2.57 -33.94
C ASN A 206 -18.58 -2.47 -34.26
N SER A 207 -19.21 -1.47 -33.71
CA SER A 207 -20.46 -0.92 -34.24
C SER A 207 -20.28 0.60 -34.29
#